data_f8c02eda0c0e1bcdf9e769daa386571a
#
_entry.id   f8c02eda0c0e1bcdf9e769daa386571a
#
_cell.length_a   1.000
_cell.length_b   1.000
_cell.length_c   1.000
_cell.angle_alpha   90.00
_cell.angle_beta   90.00
_cell.angle_gamma   90.00
#
_symmetry.space_group_name_H-M   'P 1'
#
loop_
_entity.id
_entity.type
_entity.pdbx_description
1 polymer ?
#
loop_
_entity_poly.entity_id
_entity_poly.type
_entity_poly.pdbx_seq_one_letter_code
_entity_poly.pdbx_strand_id
1 'polypeptide(L)'
;MADVKKAKVKKPAQAKRVRKERRFSPEPTYASRASIAGGMLGALILGAGVYSQWLSENPRAAAPYLFGVGAISLGAALWFGDAGALPVRVGDAGIGIEKGSELVRLAWCDIERVFTERAELVAKSKELTLRIPIAAHRRAVAWILSEGTKRVPGAMDVKRQSLTGLPDPKDNDGEFVEIEGLQIAGRHCAVSDKPISFERDARLCPSCGQVYLKEQVPAKCVTCEAPLGAKAVEI
;
A
#
# COMPACT_ATOMS: atom_id res chain seq x y z
N MET A 1 -17.69 63.18 16.59
CA MET A 1 -17.10 61.91 17.05
C MET A 1 -17.53 60.83 16.02
N ALA A 2 -16.62 60.41 15.19
CA ALA A 2 -16.90 59.45 14.10
C ALA A 2 -16.58 58.05 14.56
N ASP A 3 -17.56 57.17 14.51
CA ASP A 3 -17.47 55.76 14.90
C ASP A 3 -16.68 54.97 13.83
N VAL A 4 -15.46 54.61 14.14
CA VAL A 4 -14.61 53.76 13.27
C VAL A 4 -15.04 52.31 13.44
N LYS A 5 -15.93 51.82 12.53
CA LYS A 5 -16.26 50.39 12.41
C LYS A 5 -15.00 49.59 12.08
N LYS A 6 -14.48 48.86 13.08
CA LYS A 6 -13.43 47.84 12.86
C LYS A 6 -13.89 46.80 11.87
N ALA A 7 -13.33 46.82 10.68
CA ALA A 7 -13.53 45.78 9.67
C ALA A 7 -13.01 44.43 10.22
N LYS A 8 -13.89 43.43 10.36
CA LYS A 8 -13.51 42.03 10.66
C LYS A 8 -12.66 41.50 9.50
N VAL A 9 -11.35 41.38 9.72
CA VAL A 9 -10.44 40.69 8.82
C VAL A 9 -10.93 39.24 8.73
N LYS A 10 -11.51 38.83 7.57
CA LYS A 10 -11.82 37.46 7.27
C LYS A 10 -10.51 36.66 7.29
N LYS A 11 -10.36 35.72 8.25
CA LYS A 11 -9.27 34.73 8.22
C LYS A 11 -9.30 34.05 6.84
N PRO A 12 -8.14 33.94 6.14
CA PRO A 12 -8.07 33.25 4.89
C PRO A 12 -8.58 31.82 5.10
N ALA A 13 -9.51 31.37 4.24
CA ALA A 13 -9.99 29.99 4.23
C ALA A 13 -8.76 29.09 4.11
N GLN A 14 -8.55 28.21 5.09
CA GLN A 14 -7.45 27.23 5.03
C GLN A 14 -7.67 26.39 3.77
N ALA A 15 -6.73 26.47 2.84
CA ALA A 15 -6.76 25.70 1.61
C ALA A 15 -6.88 24.21 2.01
N LYS A 16 -7.91 23.56 1.50
CA LYS A 16 -8.19 22.13 1.75
C LYS A 16 -6.91 21.34 1.37
N ARG A 17 -6.24 20.76 2.34
CA ARG A 17 -5.01 20.00 2.09
C ARG A 17 -5.35 18.76 1.29
N VAL A 18 -4.99 18.75 0.01
CA VAL A 18 -5.14 17.57 -0.84
C VAL A 18 -4.28 16.45 -0.25
N ARG A 19 -4.92 15.37 0.15
CA ARG A 19 -4.24 14.18 0.65
C ARG A 19 -3.55 13.49 -0.51
N LYS A 20 -2.32 13.06 -0.30
CA LYS A 20 -1.49 12.44 -1.32
C LYS A 20 -1.22 11.00 -0.97
N GLU A 21 -1.39 10.13 -1.94
CA GLU A 21 -1.05 8.72 -1.88
C GLU A 21 -0.18 8.37 -3.07
N ARG A 22 0.74 7.44 -2.89
CA ARG A 22 1.62 6.93 -3.95
C ARG A 22 1.36 5.46 -4.16
N ARG A 23 1.21 5.08 -5.40
CA ARG A 23 1.07 3.70 -5.85
C ARG A 23 2.43 3.18 -6.29
N PHE A 24 2.82 2.04 -5.76
CA PHE A 24 4.05 1.34 -6.10
C PHE A 24 3.70 0.01 -6.77
N SER A 25 4.01 -0.10 -8.05
CA SER A 25 3.95 -1.38 -8.75
C SER A 25 5.10 -2.28 -8.31
N PRO A 26 4.90 -3.60 -8.23
CA PRO A 26 5.95 -4.53 -7.84
C PRO A 26 7.10 -4.51 -8.85
N GLU A 27 8.33 -4.56 -8.32
CA GLU A 27 9.54 -4.71 -9.13
C GLU A 27 9.71 -6.20 -9.49
N PRO A 28 10.11 -6.52 -10.74
CA PRO A 28 10.31 -7.90 -11.14
C PRO A 28 11.49 -8.51 -10.37
N THR A 29 11.22 -9.55 -9.60
CA THR A 29 12.22 -10.30 -8.86
C THR A 29 12.98 -11.27 -9.79
N TYR A 30 14.12 -11.78 -9.35
CA TYR A 30 14.85 -12.83 -10.10
C TYR A 30 13.98 -14.09 -10.30
N ALA A 31 13.25 -14.51 -9.26
CA ALA A 31 12.35 -15.65 -9.32
C ALA A 31 11.24 -15.45 -10.35
N SER A 32 10.63 -14.26 -10.39
CA SER A 32 9.61 -13.90 -11.38
C SER A 32 10.17 -13.94 -12.82
N ARG A 33 11.38 -13.43 -13.03
CA ARG A 33 12.03 -13.48 -14.35
C ARG A 33 12.36 -14.91 -14.78
N ALA A 34 12.85 -15.73 -13.85
CA ALA A 34 13.17 -17.12 -14.12
C ALA A 34 11.92 -17.96 -14.45
N SER A 35 10.80 -17.75 -13.73
CA SER A 35 9.55 -18.43 -14.02
C SER A 35 8.94 -18.00 -15.37
N ILE A 36 9.02 -16.72 -15.73
CA ILE A 36 8.60 -16.25 -17.06
C ILE A 36 9.45 -16.93 -18.14
N ALA A 37 10.78 -16.94 -18.02
CA ALA A 37 11.67 -17.56 -18.98
C ALA A 37 11.42 -19.07 -19.08
N GLY A 38 11.23 -19.77 -17.95
CA GLY A 38 10.87 -21.18 -17.90
C GLY A 38 9.52 -21.49 -18.55
N GLY A 39 8.52 -20.63 -18.32
CA GLY A 39 7.21 -20.73 -18.94
C GLY A 39 7.27 -20.54 -20.46
N MET A 40 8.01 -19.56 -20.94
CA MET A 40 8.22 -19.34 -22.39
C MET A 40 8.91 -20.53 -23.05
N LEU A 41 9.96 -21.06 -22.42
CA LEU A 41 10.66 -22.25 -22.90
C LEU A 41 9.72 -23.47 -22.92
N GLY A 42 8.94 -23.68 -21.87
CA GLY A 42 7.94 -24.75 -21.80
C GLY A 42 6.89 -24.65 -22.90
N ALA A 43 6.39 -23.45 -23.18
CA ALA A 43 5.44 -23.21 -24.25
C ALA A 43 6.05 -23.48 -25.65
N LEU A 44 7.31 -23.11 -25.88
CA LEU A 44 8.01 -23.40 -27.14
C LEU A 44 8.22 -24.90 -27.33
N ILE A 45 8.61 -25.66 -26.30
CA ILE A 45 8.78 -27.11 -26.33
C ILE A 45 7.43 -27.80 -26.60
N LEU A 46 6.36 -27.34 -25.92
CA LEU A 46 4.99 -27.82 -26.20
C LEU A 46 4.57 -27.59 -27.65
N GLY A 47 4.79 -26.37 -28.16
CA GLY A 47 4.51 -26.02 -29.56
C GLY A 47 5.27 -26.90 -30.55
N ALA A 48 6.56 -27.17 -30.29
CA ALA A 48 7.37 -28.08 -31.09
C ALA A 48 6.83 -29.52 -31.03
N GLY A 49 6.34 -29.98 -29.89
CA GLY A 49 5.66 -31.26 -29.73
C GLY A 49 4.40 -31.36 -30.58
N VAL A 50 3.51 -30.35 -30.51
CA VAL A 50 2.30 -30.25 -31.33
C VAL A 50 2.65 -30.30 -32.83
N TYR A 51 3.58 -29.44 -33.25
CA TYR A 51 4.00 -29.39 -34.63
C TYR A 51 4.53 -30.76 -35.14
N SER A 52 5.42 -31.39 -34.34
CA SER A 52 6.04 -32.67 -34.75
C SER A 52 5.08 -33.86 -34.77
N GLN A 53 3.94 -33.82 -34.02
CA GLN A 53 2.99 -34.87 -33.94
C GLN A 53 1.86 -34.76 -34.98
N TRP A 54 1.35 -33.55 -35.22
CA TRP A 54 0.12 -33.36 -35.99
C TRP A 54 0.31 -32.57 -37.29
N LEU A 55 1.31 -31.70 -37.37
CA LEU A 55 1.52 -30.83 -38.54
C LEU A 55 2.65 -31.33 -39.45
N SER A 56 3.56 -32.16 -38.94
CA SER A 56 4.66 -32.75 -39.74
C SER A 56 4.17 -33.95 -40.51
N GLU A 57 4.54 -34.08 -41.80
CA GLU A 57 4.22 -35.21 -42.64
C GLU A 57 4.74 -36.54 -42.07
N ASN A 58 5.83 -36.50 -41.31
CA ASN A 58 6.41 -37.68 -40.64
C ASN A 58 6.42 -37.44 -39.11
N PRO A 59 5.44 -38.03 -38.38
CA PRO A 59 5.41 -37.92 -36.92
C PRO A 59 6.69 -38.47 -36.29
N ARG A 60 7.29 -37.69 -35.40
CA ARG A 60 8.53 -38.07 -34.73
C ARG A 60 8.24 -38.81 -33.42
N ALA A 61 8.92 -39.94 -33.20
CA ALA A 61 8.81 -40.73 -31.97
C ALA A 61 9.13 -39.91 -30.68
N ALA A 62 9.83 -38.79 -30.83
CA ALA A 62 10.16 -37.87 -29.72
C ALA A 62 9.01 -36.92 -29.29
N ALA A 63 7.94 -36.80 -30.10
CA ALA A 63 6.85 -35.85 -29.82
C ALA A 63 6.20 -36.04 -28.43
N PRO A 64 5.89 -37.23 -27.93
CA PRO A 64 5.30 -37.45 -26.60
C PRO A 64 6.22 -36.94 -25.48
N TYR A 65 7.54 -37.06 -25.63
CA TYR A 65 8.50 -36.57 -24.65
C TYR A 65 8.54 -35.05 -24.62
N LEU A 66 8.45 -34.37 -25.77
CA LEU A 66 8.35 -32.92 -25.85
C LEU A 66 7.08 -32.42 -25.17
N PHE A 67 5.95 -33.12 -25.32
CA PHE A 67 4.74 -32.79 -24.56
C PHE A 67 4.96 -32.88 -23.05
N GLY A 68 5.52 -33.98 -22.57
CA GLY A 68 5.77 -34.18 -21.15
C GLY A 68 6.68 -33.13 -20.56
N VAL A 69 7.81 -32.88 -21.21
CA VAL A 69 8.79 -31.87 -20.76
C VAL A 69 8.21 -30.45 -20.82
N GLY A 70 7.53 -30.10 -21.91
CA GLY A 70 6.91 -28.80 -22.08
C GLY A 70 5.80 -28.53 -21.05
N ALA A 71 4.94 -29.53 -20.80
CA ALA A 71 3.88 -29.46 -19.82
C ALA A 71 4.41 -29.33 -18.38
N ILE A 72 5.44 -30.11 -18.02
CA ILE A 72 6.08 -30.05 -16.71
C ILE A 72 6.74 -28.66 -16.52
N SER A 73 7.47 -28.19 -17.53
CA SER A 73 8.13 -26.88 -17.46
C SER A 73 7.13 -25.73 -17.31
N LEU A 74 6.05 -25.75 -18.08
CA LEU A 74 4.99 -24.76 -18.00
C LEU A 74 4.24 -24.85 -16.66
N GLY A 75 3.91 -26.07 -16.22
CA GLY A 75 3.27 -26.32 -14.92
C GLY A 75 4.14 -25.85 -13.75
N ALA A 76 5.43 -26.12 -13.80
CA ALA A 76 6.38 -25.62 -12.79
C ALA A 76 6.49 -24.10 -12.81
N ALA A 77 6.53 -23.47 -13.99
CA ALA A 77 6.54 -22.02 -14.10
C ALA A 77 5.27 -21.37 -13.55
N LEU A 78 4.11 -21.99 -13.71
CA LEU A 78 2.84 -21.53 -13.15
C LEU A 78 2.74 -21.78 -11.64
N TRP A 79 3.30 -22.89 -11.17
CA TRP A 79 3.25 -23.26 -9.75
C TRP A 79 4.24 -22.49 -8.88
N PHE A 80 5.47 -22.33 -9.38
CA PHE A 80 6.54 -21.61 -8.69
C PHE A 80 6.66 -20.15 -9.16
N GLY A 81 5.95 -19.77 -10.23
CA GLY A 81 5.83 -18.38 -10.66
C GLY A 81 5.13 -17.61 -9.55
N ASP A 82 5.81 -16.60 -9.06
CA ASP A 82 5.26 -15.65 -8.10
C ASP A 82 3.91 -15.17 -8.66
N ALA A 83 2.82 -15.55 -8.03
CA ALA A 83 1.52 -14.94 -8.29
C ALA A 83 1.71 -13.46 -7.92
N GLY A 84 1.99 -12.63 -8.93
CA GLY A 84 2.64 -11.34 -8.89
C GLY A 84 2.32 -10.54 -7.63
N ALA A 85 3.35 -10.08 -6.96
CA ALA A 85 3.18 -9.20 -5.80
C ALA A 85 2.21 -8.08 -6.16
N LEU A 86 1.23 -7.84 -5.30
CA LEU A 86 0.15 -6.88 -5.56
C LEU A 86 0.64 -5.44 -5.39
N PRO A 87 0.17 -4.46 -6.18
CA PRO A 87 0.55 -3.06 -6.00
C PRO A 87 0.28 -2.57 -4.58
N VAL A 88 1.21 -1.78 -4.06
CA VAL A 88 1.14 -1.21 -2.70
C VAL A 88 0.91 0.28 -2.80
N ARG A 89 0.00 0.82 -1.98
CA ARG A 89 -0.23 2.25 -1.83
C ARG A 89 0.28 2.73 -0.48
N VAL A 90 0.97 3.87 -0.48
CA VAL A 90 1.51 4.49 0.74
C VAL A 90 1.27 5.99 0.68
N GLY A 91 0.74 6.55 1.74
CA GLY A 91 0.51 7.99 1.78
C GLY A 91 -0.20 8.47 3.04
N ASP A 92 -0.92 9.57 2.93
CA ASP A 92 -1.60 10.22 4.06
C ASP A 92 -2.71 9.33 4.66
N ALA A 93 -3.28 8.41 3.89
CA ALA A 93 -4.34 7.52 4.34
C ALA A 93 -3.86 6.24 5.04
N GLY A 94 -2.57 5.93 4.96
CA GLY A 94 -2.01 4.70 5.53
C GLY A 94 -1.24 3.88 4.52
N ILE A 95 -1.29 2.56 4.71
CA ILE A 95 -0.70 1.54 3.83
C ILE A 95 -1.85 0.75 3.20
N GLY A 96 -1.82 0.54 1.90
CA GLY A 96 -2.83 -0.24 1.18
C GLY A 96 -2.22 -1.27 0.24
N ILE A 97 -2.94 -2.36 -0.01
CA ILE A 97 -2.61 -3.36 -1.03
C ILE A 97 -3.81 -3.47 -1.97
N GLU A 98 -3.56 -3.35 -3.27
CA GLU A 98 -4.58 -3.50 -4.30
C GLU A 98 -4.79 -4.98 -4.65
N LYS A 99 -5.99 -5.50 -4.41
CA LYS A 99 -6.41 -6.84 -4.83
C LYS A 99 -7.43 -6.72 -5.96
N GLY A 100 -6.95 -6.66 -7.20
CA GLY A 100 -7.85 -6.41 -8.34
C GLY A 100 -8.50 -5.03 -8.24
N SER A 101 -9.82 -4.97 -8.06
CA SER A 101 -10.60 -3.75 -7.87
C SER A 101 -10.74 -3.34 -6.40
N GLU A 102 -10.35 -4.18 -5.48
CA GLU A 102 -10.47 -3.93 -4.04
C GLU A 102 -9.18 -3.37 -3.47
N LEU A 103 -9.27 -2.34 -2.64
CA LEU A 103 -8.16 -1.77 -1.90
C LEU A 103 -8.27 -2.13 -0.42
N VAL A 104 -7.42 -3.04 0.03
CA VAL A 104 -7.30 -3.38 1.45
C VAL A 104 -6.36 -2.36 2.09
N ARG A 105 -6.88 -1.52 2.98
CA ARG A 105 -6.13 -0.40 3.57
C ARG A 105 -6.04 -0.51 5.09
N LEU A 106 -4.88 -0.16 5.61
CA LEU A 106 -4.57 -0.05 7.02
C LEU A 106 -4.17 1.41 7.32
N ALA A 107 -5.02 2.14 8.05
CA ALA A 107 -4.74 3.52 8.41
C ALA A 107 -3.60 3.59 9.44
N TRP A 108 -2.81 4.67 9.41
CA TRP A 108 -1.67 4.82 10.33
C TRP A 108 -2.08 4.73 11.80
N CYS A 109 -3.24 5.25 12.17
CA CYS A 109 -3.76 5.20 13.54
C CYS A 109 -4.15 3.79 14.00
N ASP A 110 -4.42 2.88 13.07
CA ASP A 110 -4.85 1.51 13.37
C ASP A 110 -3.65 0.54 13.42
N ILE A 111 -2.43 1.01 13.07
CA ILE A 111 -1.22 0.21 13.09
C ILE A 111 -0.74 0.04 14.54
N GLU A 112 -0.72 -1.19 15.03
CA GLU A 112 -0.15 -1.54 16.33
C GLU A 112 1.36 -1.80 16.24
N ARG A 113 1.81 -2.48 15.16
CA ARG A 113 3.20 -2.85 15.00
C ARG A 113 3.57 -3.04 13.54
N VAL A 114 4.76 -2.55 13.17
CA VAL A 114 5.41 -2.83 11.88
C VAL A 114 6.72 -3.54 12.16
N PHE A 115 6.89 -4.73 11.61
CA PHE A 115 8.09 -5.55 11.81
C PHE A 115 8.43 -6.33 10.54
N THR A 116 9.58 -7.00 10.53
CA THR A 116 10.00 -7.85 9.42
C THR A 116 9.91 -9.32 9.80
N GLU A 117 9.34 -10.13 8.93
CA GLU A 117 9.26 -11.57 9.06
C GLU A 117 9.53 -12.24 7.70
N ARG A 118 10.44 -13.20 7.61
CA ARG A 118 10.71 -14.03 6.41
C ARG A 118 10.84 -13.23 5.10
N ALA A 119 11.62 -12.15 5.11
CA ALA A 119 11.79 -11.24 3.97
C ALA A 119 10.53 -10.46 3.54
N GLU A 120 9.53 -10.37 4.41
CA GLU A 120 8.35 -9.52 4.26
C GLU A 120 8.35 -8.41 5.31
N LEU A 121 7.83 -7.24 4.93
CA LEU A 121 7.42 -6.22 5.87
C LEU A 121 5.97 -6.51 6.29
N VAL A 122 5.75 -6.66 7.59
CA VAL A 122 4.43 -6.97 8.15
C VAL A 122 3.93 -5.75 8.92
N ALA A 123 2.79 -5.22 8.50
CA ALA A 123 2.06 -4.19 9.23
C ALA A 123 0.81 -4.82 9.84
N LYS A 124 0.72 -4.79 11.17
CA LYS A 124 -0.34 -5.45 11.94
C LYS A 124 -1.22 -4.45 12.66
N SER A 125 -2.53 -4.66 12.60
CA SER A 125 -3.55 -4.07 13.47
C SER A 125 -4.31 -5.15 14.25
N LYS A 126 -5.33 -4.78 15.01
CA LYS A 126 -6.22 -5.73 15.72
C LYS A 126 -6.93 -6.69 14.77
N GLU A 127 -7.39 -6.19 13.64
CA GLU A 127 -8.27 -6.92 12.72
C GLU A 127 -7.57 -7.35 11.44
N LEU A 128 -6.51 -6.64 11.03
CA LEU A 128 -5.89 -6.80 9.72
C LEU A 128 -4.36 -6.94 9.83
N THR A 129 -3.80 -7.81 9.00
CA THR A 129 -2.35 -7.94 8.83
C THR A 129 -2.03 -7.82 7.35
N LEU A 130 -1.24 -6.81 7.00
CA LEU A 130 -0.70 -6.63 5.66
C LEU A 130 0.71 -7.20 5.59
N ARG A 131 0.98 -8.03 4.57
CA ARG A 131 2.30 -8.62 4.30
C ARG A 131 2.80 -8.11 2.95
N ILE A 132 3.96 -7.50 2.94
CA ILE A 132 4.55 -6.86 1.77
C ILE A 132 5.92 -7.47 1.51
N PRO A 133 6.11 -8.23 0.42
CA PRO A 133 7.40 -8.81 0.06
C PRO A 133 8.44 -7.72 -0.21
N ILE A 134 9.51 -7.69 0.59
CA ILE A 134 10.54 -6.63 0.53
C ILE A 134 11.25 -6.63 -0.82
N ALA A 135 11.54 -7.81 -1.37
CA ALA A 135 12.27 -7.94 -2.63
C ALA A 135 11.51 -7.32 -3.82
N ALA A 136 10.16 -7.46 -3.84
CA ALA A 136 9.32 -6.93 -4.90
C ALA A 136 8.92 -5.46 -4.68
N HIS A 137 9.06 -4.93 -3.46
CA HIS A 137 8.56 -3.60 -3.09
C HIS A 137 9.57 -2.74 -2.35
N ARG A 138 10.84 -2.78 -2.75
CA ARG A 138 11.93 -2.08 -2.04
C ARG A 138 11.65 -0.59 -1.84
N ARG A 139 11.12 0.11 -2.87
CA ARG A 139 10.76 1.53 -2.79
C ARG A 139 9.56 1.77 -1.88
N ALA A 140 8.50 0.96 -2.00
CA ALA A 140 7.33 1.07 -1.13
C ALA A 140 7.71 0.85 0.34
N VAL A 141 8.53 -0.17 0.64
CA VAL A 141 9.04 -0.44 1.99
C VAL A 141 9.85 0.74 2.53
N ALA A 142 10.73 1.32 1.71
CA ALA A 142 11.49 2.51 2.12
C ALA A 142 10.58 3.69 2.46
N TRP A 143 9.51 3.91 1.68
CA TRP A 143 8.49 4.92 1.93
C TRP A 143 7.67 4.61 3.19
N ILE A 144 7.23 3.37 3.39
CA ILE A 144 6.48 2.94 4.59
C ILE A 144 7.31 3.21 5.85
N LEU A 145 8.59 2.85 5.86
CA LEU A 145 9.46 3.09 6.99
C LEU A 145 9.69 4.60 7.25
N SER A 146 9.86 5.38 6.20
CA SER A 146 10.04 6.83 6.31
C SER A 146 8.79 7.51 6.85
N GLU A 147 7.62 7.23 6.27
CA GLU A 147 6.36 7.83 6.69
C GLU A 147 5.89 7.28 8.05
N GLY A 148 6.04 5.98 8.29
CA GLY A 148 5.69 5.36 9.57
C GLY A 148 6.50 5.94 10.74
N THR A 149 7.80 6.14 10.57
CA THR A 149 8.65 6.77 11.60
C THR A 149 8.22 8.19 11.92
N LYS A 150 7.72 8.95 10.92
CA LYS A 150 7.22 10.32 11.14
C LYS A 150 5.84 10.35 11.80
N ARG A 151 4.97 9.37 11.50
CA ARG A 151 3.55 9.38 11.85
C ARG A 151 3.21 8.57 13.09
N VAL A 152 3.81 7.38 13.21
CA VAL A 152 3.57 6.42 14.30
C VAL A 152 4.88 5.77 14.76
N PRO A 153 5.83 6.56 15.29
CA PRO A 153 7.15 6.07 15.66
C PRO A 153 7.09 4.92 16.67
N GLY A 154 6.12 4.92 17.58
CA GLY A 154 5.94 3.87 18.59
C GLY A 154 5.52 2.51 18.04
N ALA A 155 4.93 2.46 16.85
CA ALA A 155 4.54 1.22 16.19
C ALA A 155 5.66 0.64 15.32
N MET A 156 6.75 1.38 15.08
CA MET A 156 7.83 0.99 14.17
C MET A 156 8.88 0.15 14.90
N ASP A 157 8.79 -1.18 14.77
CA ASP A 157 9.75 -2.14 15.35
C ASP A 157 10.84 -2.54 14.33
N VAL A 158 10.96 -1.81 13.24
CA VAL A 158 11.97 -1.99 12.19
C VAL A 158 12.74 -0.71 12.01
N LYS A 159 14.04 -0.77 12.22
CA LYS A 159 14.94 0.32 11.86
C LYS A 159 15.34 0.16 10.39
N ARG A 160 15.21 1.22 9.60
CA ARG A 160 15.60 1.23 8.19
C ARG A 160 17.05 0.74 7.99
N GLN A 161 17.94 1.06 8.92
CA GLN A 161 19.34 0.64 8.89
C GLN A 161 19.53 -0.87 8.98
N SER A 162 18.56 -1.63 9.53
CA SER A 162 18.61 -3.08 9.59
C SER A 162 18.25 -3.77 8.27
N LEU A 163 17.69 -3.05 7.32
CA LEU A 163 17.33 -3.55 5.99
C LEU A 163 18.33 -3.06 4.94
N THR A 164 19.32 -3.92 4.64
CA THR A 164 20.35 -3.61 3.65
C THR A 164 19.77 -3.42 2.26
N GLY A 165 20.24 -2.40 1.55
CA GLY A 165 19.92 -2.17 0.13
C GLY A 165 18.55 -1.57 -0.14
N LEU A 166 17.84 -0.99 0.82
CA LEU A 166 16.69 -0.17 0.55
C LEU A 166 17.12 1.17 -0.05
N PRO A 167 16.48 1.63 -1.14
CA PRO A 167 16.76 2.95 -1.71
C PRO A 167 16.29 4.05 -0.77
N ASP A 168 16.87 5.25 -0.92
CA ASP A 168 16.33 6.43 -0.26
C ASP A 168 15.03 6.85 -0.92
N PRO A 169 13.96 7.18 -0.12
CA PRO A 169 12.72 7.67 -0.68
C PRO A 169 12.95 8.98 -1.43
N LYS A 170 12.52 9.02 -2.69
CA LYS A 170 12.61 10.20 -3.55
C LYS A 170 11.22 10.72 -3.88
N ASP A 171 11.09 12.03 -4.08
CA ASP A 171 9.79 12.64 -4.40
C ASP A 171 9.17 12.17 -5.72
N ASN A 172 9.95 11.57 -6.60
CA ASN A 172 9.48 10.98 -7.85
C ASN A 172 9.23 9.45 -7.78
N ASP A 173 9.37 8.83 -6.61
CA ASP A 173 9.07 7.40 -6.46
C ASP A 173 7.56 7.15 -6.44
N GLY A 174 7.14 6.13 -7.17
CA GLY A 174 5.73 5.74 -7.28
C GLY A 174 4.88 6.71 -8.10
N GLU A 175 3.69 6.29 -8.40
CA GLU A 175 2.68 7.06 -9.14
C GLU A 175 1.76 7.77 -8.14
N PHE A 176 1.51 9.06 -8.34
CA PHE A 176 0.54 9.79 -7.54
C PHE A 176 -0.88 9.35 -7.86
N VAL A 177 -1.61 8.96 -6.82
CA VAL A 177 -3.03 8.61 -6.92
C VAL A 177 -3.81 9.53 -6.00
N GLU A 178 -4.92 10.06 -6.49
CA GLU A 178 -5.86 10.79 -5.65
C GLU A 178 -6.50 9.82 -4.66
N ILE A 179 -6.57 10.23 -3.40
CA ILE A 179 -7.24 9.44 -2.38
C ILE A 179 -8.74 9.64 -2.56
N GLU A 180 -9.43 8.56 -2.89
CA GLU A 180 -10.89 8.51 -2.81
C GLU A 180 -11.32 8.85 -1.38
N GLY A 181 -12.45 9.57 -1.24
CA GLY A 181 -12.94 10.01 0.06
C GLY A 181 -12.94 8.87 1.08
N LEU A 182 -12.31 9.07 2.22
CA LEU A 182 -12.34 8.09 3.30
C LEU A 182 -13.79 7.95 3.77
N GLN A 183 -14.32 6.74 3.74
CA GLN A 183 -15.61 6.45 4.37
C GLN A 183 -15.45 6.60 5.89
N ILE A 184 -15.98 7.68 6.43
CA ILE A 184 -15.88 8.02 7.86
C ILE A 184 -17.19 7.73 8.58
N ALA A 185 -18.29 7.72 7.84
CA ALA A 185 -19.58 7.33 8.40
C ALA A 185 -19.48 5.93 9.06
N GLY A 186 -19.86 5.86 10.33
CA GLY A 186 -19.76 4.66 11.15
C GLY A 186 -18.45 4.51 11.93
N ARG A 187 -17.43 5.34 11.71
CA ARG A 187 -16.24 5.38 12.58
C ARG A 187 -16.55 6.04 13.91
N HIS A 188 -15.85 5.62 14.96
CA HIS A 188 -16.01 6.16 16.29
C HIS A 188 -14.99 7.26 16.59
N CYS A 189 -15.42 8.27 17.33
CA CYS A 189 -14.54 9.34 17.83
C CYS A 189 -13.54 8.76 18.83
N ALA A 190 -12.25 8.98 18.65
CA ALA A 190 -11.20 8.43 19.50
C ALA A 190 -11.22 8.91 20.97
N VAL A 191 -11.95 9.99 21.27
CA VAL A 191 -12.06 10.53 22.64
C VAL A 191 -13.33 10.05 23.33
N SER A 192 -14.48 10.08 22.65
CA SER A 192 -15.78 9.83 23.25
C SER A 192 -16.42 8.51 22.88
N ASP A 193 -15.78 7.76 21.96
CA ASP A 193 -16.30 6.52 21.38
C ASP A 193 -17.69 6.65 20.73
N LYS A 194 -18.14 7.88 20.48
CA LYS A 194 -19.41 8.12 19.80
C LYS A 194 -19.26 7.88 18.30
N PRO A 195 -20.24 7.22 17.65
CA PRO A 195 -20.22 7.03 16.20
C PRO A 195 -20.36 8.37 15.47
N ILE A 196 -19.63 8.51 14.39
CA ILE A 196 -19.66 9.68 13.51
C ILE A 196 -20.63 9.39 12.36
N SER A 197 -21.79 10.06 12.35
CA SER A 197 -22.82 9.83 11.35
C SER A 197 -22.60 10.63 10.06
N PHE A 198 -21.98 11.80 10.16
CA PHE A 198 -21.76 12.69 9.00
C PHE A 198 -20.29 13.10 8.90
N GLU A 199 -19.75 13.08 7.69
CA GLU A 199 -18.36 13.47 7.42
C GLU A 199 -18.06 14.92 7.82
N ARG A 200 -19.00 15.84 7.63
CA ARG A 200 -18.87 17.25 8.03
C ARG A 200 -18.61 17.46 9.53
N ASP A 201 -19.03 16.50 10.37
CA ASP A 201 -18.87 16.55 11.82
C ASP A 201 -17.55 15.86 12.26
N ALA A 202 -16.82 15.28 11.32
CA ALA A 202 -15.55 14.65 11.56
C ALA A 202 -14.39 15.63 11.39
N ARG A 203 -13.35 15.39 12.18
CA ARG A 203 -12.04 16.03 12.06
C ARG A 203 -10.97 14.96 12.13
N LEU A 204 -9.95 15.11 11.29
CA LEU A 204 -8.85 14.16 11.21
C LEU A 204 -7.56 14.74 11.76
N CYS A 205 -6.80 13.86 12.40
CA CYS A 205 -5.40 14.15 12.69
C CYS A 205 -4.61 14.23 11.38
N PRO A 206 -3.91 15.33 11.07
CA PRO A 206 -3.13 15.44 9.83
C PRO A 206 -1.92 14.50 9.78
N SER A 207 -1.49 13.97 10.93
CA SER A 207 -0.34 13.09 11.03
C SER A 207 -0.71 11.61 10.83
N CYS A 208 -1.61 11.06 11.64
CA CYS A 208 -1.93 9.63 11.62
C CYS A 208 -3.32 9.28 11.05
N GLY A 209 -4.17 10.28 10.78
CA GLY A 209 -5.52 10.06 10.26
C GLY A 209 -6.56 9.67 11.31
N GLN A 210 -6.24 9.74 12.63
CA GLN A 210 -7.20 9.48 13.70
C GLN A 210 -8.40 10.40 13.61
N VAL A 211 -9.60 9.84 13.80
CA VAL A 211 -10.88 10.54 13.62
C VAL A 211 -11.42 11.06 14.94
N TYR A 212 -11.94 12.28 14.92
CA TYR A 212 -12.54 12.98 16.06
C TYR A 212 -13.86 13.64 15.67
N LEU A 213 -14.80 13.77 16.60
CA LEU A 213 -15.91 14.68 16.43
C LEU A 213 -15.42 16.14 16.49
N LYS A 214 -15.99 17.00 15.66
CA LYS A 214 -15.64 18.43 15.54
C LYS A 214 -15.61 19.15 16.91
N GLU A 215 -16.54 18.80 17.79
CA GLU A 215 -16.68 19.39 19.11
C GLU A 215 -15.71 18.81 20.17
N GLN A 216 -15.04 17.70 19.83
CA GLN A 216 -14.24 16.91 20.78
C GLN A 216 -12.82 16.66 20.27
N VAL A 217 -12.28 17.62 19.51
CA VAL A 217 -10.89 17.57 19.06
C VAL A 217 -9.96 17.92 20.23
N PRO A 218 -9.09 16.99 20.67
CA PRO A 218 -8.17 17.27 21.78
C PRO A 218 -7.04 18.18 21.32
N ALA A 219 -6.31 18.77 22.27
CA ALA A 219 -5.13 19.60 21.97
C ALA A 219 -3.99 18.78 21.33
N LYS A 220 -3.88 17.49 21.70
CA LYS A 220 -2.93 16.54 21.14
C LYS A 220 -3.66 15.28 20.69
N CYS A 221 -3.20 14.66 19.61
CA CYS A 221 -3.74 13.39 19.12
C CYS A 221 -3.51 12.28 20.15
N VAL A 222 -4.54 11.49 20.44
CA VAL A 222 -4.46 10.37 21.41
C VAL A 222 -3.58 9.21 20.89
N THR A 223 -3.37 9.13 19.58
CA THR A 223 -2.61 8.02 18.94
C THR A 223 -1.15 8.39 18.68
N CYS A 224 -0.89 9.56 18.08
CA CYS A 224 0.47 9.94 17.66
C CYS A 224 1.02 11.17 18.41
N GLU A 225 0.30 11.66 19.41
CA GLU A 225 0.66 12.82 20.26
C GLU A 225 0.92 14.13 19.51
N ALA A 226 0.70 14.15 18.20
CA ALA A 226 0.86 15.36 17.39
C ALA A 226 -0.10 16.45 17.86
N PRO A 227 0.34 17.74 17.86
CA PRO A 227 -0.52 18.85 18.23
C PRO A 227 -1.68 18.99 17.23
N LEU A 228 -2.90 18.99 17.75
CA LEU A 228 -4.16 19.10 17.01
C LEU A 228 -4.80 20.48 17.15
N GLY A 229 -5.93 20.60 17.74
CA GLY A 229 -6.70 21.84 17.87
C GLY A 229 -7.07 22.41 16.49
N ALA A 230 -6.65 23.65 16.20
CA ALA A 230 -6.92 24.32 14.92
C ALA A 230 -6.27 23.65 13.70
N LYS A 231 -5.37 22.68 13.88
CA LYS A 231 -4.69 21.95 12.80
C LYS A 231 -5.46 20.70 12.35
N ALA A 232 -6.51 20.30 13.06
CA ALA A 232 -7.37 19.21 12.63
C ALA A 232 -8.01 19.52 11.27
N VAL A 233 -7.92 18.56 10.34
CA VAL A 233 -8.32 18.75 8.93
C VAL A 233 -9.79 18.45 8.77
N GLU A 234 -10.52 19.31 8.09
CA GLU A 234 -11.86 19.02 7.53
C GLU A 234 -11.73 18.02 6.38
N ILE A 235 -12.72 17.16 6.24
CA ILE A 235 -12.78 16.13 5.21
C ILE A 235 -13.46 16.66 3.98
#